data_a1cb6da67f2c142fe0763a753227b9f9
#
_entry.id   a1cb6da67f2c142fe0763a753227b9f9
#
_cell.length_a   1.000
_cell.length_b   1.000
_cell.length_c   1.000
_cell.angle_alpha   90.00
_cell.angle_beta   90.00
_cell.angle_gamma   90.00
#
_symmetry.space_group_name_H-M   'P 1'
#
loop_
_entity.id
_entity.type
_entity.pdbx_description
1 polymer ?
#
loop_
_entity_poly.entity_id
_entity_poly.type
_entity_poly.pdbx_seq_one_letter_code
_entity_poly.pdbx_strand_id
1 'polypeptide(L)'
;MAHQKKQVFSVLALMTVLVVVAGGALFSAEYLLRHPDLQAQVASLGYVGVVVIATIAGLNVLLPIPAVAFTPIFTAAGLSLVGIILALTIGTLLADIIGYVFGRISRDTLVHKYPKFIARLEHMHKHHRKWLIPIIFLYAAFIHVPNEALIIPLALLGVSWRTMMFPLFLGNLVN
;
A
#
# COMPACT_ATOMS: atom_id res chain seq x y z
N MET A 1 14.90 -26.23 -13.02
CA MET A 1 14.97 -25.19 -14.08
C MET A 1 13.64 -24.49 -14.38
N ALA A 2 12.48 -25.17 -14.47
CA ALA A 2 11.19 -24.51 -14.75
C ALA A 2 10.72 -23.51 -13.68
N HIS A 3 10.95 -23.78 -12.41
CA HIS A 3 10.56 -22.91 -11.30
C HIS A 3 11.34 -21.58 -11.30
N GLN A 4 12.63 -21.65 -11.60
CA GLN A 4 13.51 -20.49 -11.65
C GLN A 4 13.17 -19.55 -12.83
N LYS A 5 12.83 -20.14 -14.01
CA LYS A 5 12.35 -19.35 -15.17
C LYS A 5 11.03 -18.62 -14.86
N LYS A 6 10.12 -19.26 -14.12
CA LYS A 6 8.83 -18.66 -13.74
C LYS A 6 9.02 -17.47 -12.76
N GLN A 7 9.96 -17.59 -11.82
CA GLN A 7 10.30 -16.49 -10.90
C GLN A 7 10.95 -15.30 -11.64
N VAL A 8 11.91 -15.56 -12.53
CA VAL A 8 12.55 -14.51 -13.34
C VAL A 8 11.53 -13.80 -14.22
N PHE A 9 10.62 -14.54 -14.86
CA PHE A 9 9.54 -13.95 -15.67
C PHE A 9 8.61 -13.06 -14.83
N SER A 10 8.24 -13.50 -13.62
CA SER A 10 7.39 -12.72 -12.72
C SER A 10 8.07 -11.43 -12.26
N VAL A 11 9.36 -11.48 -11.94
CA VAL A 11 10.14 -10.28 -11.56
C VAL A 11 10.27 -9.32 -12.73
N LEU A 12 10.57 -9.81 -13.94
CA LEU A 12 10.65 -8.98 -15.14
C LEU A 12 9.30 -8.32 -15.46
N ALA A 13 8.19 -9.06 -15.35
CA ALA A 13 6.87 -8.51 -15.58
C ALA A 13 6.56 -7.39 -14.56
N LEU A 14 6.88 -7.58 -13.27
CA LEU A 14 6.70 -6.57 -12.23
C LEU A 14 7.54 -5.32 -12.52
N MET A 15 8.82 -5.49 -12.86
CA MET A 15 9.70 -4.37 -13.21
C MET A 15 9.20 -3.61 -14.43
N THR A 16 8.67 -4.32 -15.45
CA THR A 16 8.08 -3.69 -16.62
C THR A 16 6.86 -2.85 -16.25
N VAL A 17 5.97 -3.38 -15.40
CA VAL A 17 4.79 -2.65 -14.92
C VAL A 17 5.21 -1.38 -14.16
N LEU A 18 6.18 -1.47 -13.26
CA LEU A 18 6.69 -0.32 -12.50
C LEU A 18 7.28 0.75 -13.43
N VAL A 19 8.08 0.36 -14.42
CA VAL A 19 8.66 1.29 -15.40
C VAL A 19 7.58 1.96 -16.23
N VAL A 20 6.58 1.21 -16.69
CA VAL A 20 5.46 1.75 -17.49
C VAL A 20 4.63 2.73 -16.65
N VAL A 21 4.34 2.40 -15.39
CA VAL A 21 3.58 3.28 -14.48
C VAL A 21 4.37 4.56 -14.17
N ALA A 22 5.64 4.43 -13.79
CA ALA A 22 6.48 5.59 -13.49
C ALA A 22 6.68 6.49 -14.74
N GLY A 23 6.98 5.88 -15.90
CA GLY A 23 7.12 6.60 -17.16
C GLY A 23 5.82 7.29 -17.58
N GLY A 24 4.69 6.60 -17.45
CA GLY A 24 3.37 7.15 -17.71
C GLY A 24 3.02 8.33 -16.80
N ALA A 25 3.36 8.24 -15.50
CA ALA A 25 3.16 9.33 -14.54
C ALA A 25 4.01 10.57 -14.88
N LEU A 26 5.29 10.38 -15.22
CA LEU A 26 6.15 11.48 -15.62
C LEU A 26 5.68 12.12 -16.94
N PHE A 27 5.31 11.32 -17.93
CA PHE A 27 4.75 11.82 -19.19
C PHE A 27 3.45 12.60 -18.96
N SER A 28 2.58 12.08 -18.10
CA SER A 28 1.32 12.76 -17.75
C SER A 28 1.56 14.08 -17.02
N ALA A 29 2.58 14.14 -16.14
CA ALA A 29 2.97 15.37 -15.47
C ALA A 29 3.50 16.42 -16.47
N GLU A 30 4.37 16.02 -17.42
CA GLU A 30 4.86 16.92 -18.45
C GLU A 30 3.73 17.40 -19.37
N TYR A 31 2.83 16.49 -19.76
CA TYR A 31 1.63 16.84 -20.55
C TYR A 31 0.75 17.85 -19.81
N LEU A 32 0.54 17.65 -18.50
CA LEU A 32 -0.25 18.54 -17.66
C LEU A 32 0.36 19.96 -17.61
N LEU A 33 1.70 20.07 -17.48
CA LEU A 33 2.37 21.36 -17.46
C LEU A 33 2.20 22.17 -18.75
N ARG A 34 1.91 21.51 -19.87
CA ARG A 34 1.64 22.12 -21.18
C ARG A 34 0.16 22.48 -21.39
N HIS A 35 -0.76 22.06 -20.50
CA HIS A 35 -2.19 22.25 -20.62
C HIS A 35 -2.79 22.87 -19.35
N PRO A 36 -2.79 24.21 -19.22
CA PRO A 36 -3.25 24.92 -18.01
C PRO A 36 -4.67 24.57 -17.57
N ASP A 37 -5.58 24.30 -18.50
CA ASP A 37 -6.97 23.94 -18.19
C ASP A 37 -7.04 22.57 -17.45
N LEU A 38 -6.25 21.58 -17.89
CA LEU A 38 -6.17 20.28 -17.23
C LEU A 38 -5.45 20.41 -15.88
N GLN A 39 -4.43 21.26 -15.81
CA GLN A 39 -3.73 21.56 -14.56
C GLN A 39 -4.70 22.11 -13.52
N ALA A 40 -5.56 23.08 -13.92
CA ALA A 40 -6.57 23.65 -13.04
C ALA A 40 -7.60 22.61 -12.58
N GLN A 41 -8.01 21.68 -13.46
CA GLN A 41 -8.92 20.59 -13.09
C GLN A 41 -8.29 19.64 -12.07
N VAL A 42 -7.05 19.20 -12.27
CA VAL A 42 -6.36 18.34 -11.31
C VAL A 42 -6.11 19.09 -9.99
N ALA A 43 -5.72 20.38 -10.06
CA ALA A 43 -5.56 21.23 -8.89
C ALA A 43 -6.86 21.38 -8.08
N SER A 44 -8.01 21.41 -8.77
CA SER A 44 -9.33 21.52 -8.11
C SER A 44 -9.69 20.31 -7.27
N LEU A 45 -9.15 19.12 -7.58
CA LEU A 45 -9.30 17.92 -6.75
C LEU A 45 -8.54 18.06 -5.43
N GLY A 46 -7.49 18.87 -5.42
CA GLY A 46 -6.68 19.15 -4.24
C GLY A 46 -6.14 17.88 -3.58
N TYR A 47 -5.85 17.99 -2.30
CA TYR A 47 -5.36 16.86 -1.51
C TYR A 47 -6.38 15.73 -1.33
N VAL A 48 -7.68 16.03 -1.46
CA VAL A 48 -8.73 15.00 -1.43
C VAL A 48 -8.57 14.04 -2.61
N GLY A 49 -8.26 14.57 -3.81
CA GLY A 49 -7.97 13.75 -4.98
C GLY A 49 -6.75 12.85 -4.75
N VAL A 50 -5.69 13.37 -4.11
CA VAL A 50 -4.51 12.59 -3.73
C VAL A 50 -4.88 11.44 -2.79
N VAL A 51 -5.68 11.71 -1.74
CA VAL A 51 -6.15 10.70 -0.79
C VAL A 51 -6.95 9.60 -1.49
N VAL A 52 -7.89 9.97 -2.37
CA VAL A 52 -8.72 9.01 -3.11
C VAL A 52 -7.86 8.10 -4.00
N ILE A 53 -6.96 8.70 -4.79
CA ILE A 53 -6.06 7.95 -5.67
C ILE A 53 -5.13 7.04 -4.85
N ALA A 54 -4.57 7.54 -3.75
CA ALA A 54 -3.72 6.76 -2.87
C ALA A 54 -4.48 5.60 -2.21
N THR A 55 -5.75 5.80 -1.84
CA THR A 55 -6.58 4.72 -1.28
C THR A 55 -6.84 3.62 -2.32
N ILE A 56 -7.18 4.01 -3.56
CA ILE A 56 -7.42 3.05 -4.65
C ILE A 56 -6.12 2.32 -5.02
N ALA A 57 -5.03 3.06 -5.17
CA ALA A 57 -3.72 2.50 -5.47
C ALA A 57 -3.20 1.62 -4.32
N GLY A 58 -3.52 1.97 -3.07
CA GLY A 58 -3.14 1.21 -1.88
C GLY A 58 -3.88 -0.14 -1.76
N LEU A 59 -5.03 -0.32 -2.40
CA LEU A 59 -5.72 -1.62 -2.50
C LEU A 59 -5.02 -2.54 -3.52
N ASN A 60 -3.73 -2.74 -3.34
CA ASN A 60 -2.79 -3.39 -4.27
C ASN A 60 -2.99 -4.91 -4.46
N VAL A 61 -4.17 -5.46 -4.18
CA VAL A 61 -4.44 -6.90 -4.26
C VAL A 61 -4.29 -7.43 -5.70
N LEU A 62 -4.49 -6.57 -6.71
CA LEU A 62 -4.47 -6.98 -8.12
C LEU A 62 -3.26 -6.44 -8.90
N LEU A 63 -2.84 -5.21 -8.65
CA LEU A 63 -1.75 -4.54 -9.35
C LEU A 63 -0.94 -3.70 -8.36
N PRO A 64 0.34 -4.01 -8.13
CA PRO A 64 1.19 -3.24 -7.23
C PRO A 64 1.59 -1.90 -7.89
N ILE A 65 0.69 -0.92 -7.84
CA ILE A 65 0.95 0.43 -8.33
C ILE A 65 1.32 1.29 -7.11
N PRO A 66 2.57 1.74 -6.98
CA PRO A 66 2.96 2.58 -5.86
C PRO A 66 2.26 3.94 -5.99
N ALA A 67 1.49 4.33 -4.96
CA ALA A 67 0.76 5.61 -4.94
C ALA A 67 1.69 6.82 -5.14
N VAL A 68 2.94 6.70 -4.68
CA VAL A 68 3.98 7.73 -4.86
C VAL A 68 4.29 8.03 -6.33
N ALA A 69 4.05 7.10 -7.25
CA ALA A 69 4.24 7.32 -8.69
C ALA A 69 3.36 8.45 -9.25
N PHE A 70 2.27 8.80 -8.57
CA PHE A 70 1.39 9.92 -8.98
C PHE A 70 1.87 11.29 -8.47
N THR A 71 2.90 11.34 -7.61
CA THR A 71 3.46 12.60 -7.06
C THR A 71 3.80 13.64 -8.15
N PRO A 72 4.44 13.28 -9.29
CA PRO A 72 4.76 14.26 -10.33
C PRO A 72 3.52 14.95 -10.91
N ILE A 73 2.40 14.26 -11.04
CA ILE A 73 1.14 14.80 -11.57
C ILE A 73 0.59 15.88 -10.62
N PHE A 74 0.57 15.59 -9.32
CA PHE A 74 0.06 16.51 -8.31
C PHE A 74 0.98 17.72 -8.08
N THR A 75 2.31 17.52 -8.15
CA THR A 75 3.28 18.62 -8.13
C THR A 75 3.16 19.53 -9.35
N ALA A 76 2.96 18.95 -10.54
CA ALA A 76 2.69 19.69 -11.77
C ALA A 76 1.38 20.51 -11.69
N ALA A 77 0.39 20.02 -10.93
CA ALA A 77 -0.85 20.73 -10.64
C ALA A 77 -0.70 21.83 -9.56
N GLY A 78 0.50 22.04 -9.02
CA GLY A 78 0.82 23.12 -8.07
C GLY A 78 0.59 22.76 -6.59
N LEU A 79 0.34 21.50 -6.24
CA LEU A 79 0.22 21.07 -4.86
C LEU A 79 1.60 20.99 -4.19
N SER A 80 1.68 21.35 -2.91
CA SER A 80 2.95 21.28 -2.16
C SER A 80 3.35 19.82 -1.91
N LEU A 81 4.63 19.53 -2.03
CA LEU A 81 5.18 18.17 -1.83
C LEU A 81 4.83 17.62 -0.44
N VAL A 82 4.94 18.45 0.61
CA VAL A 82 4.61 18.03 1.99
C VAL A 82 3.13 17.65 2.10
N GLY A 83 2.24 18.46 1.51
CA GLY A 83 0.81 18.15 1.49
C GLY A 83 0.49 16.87 0.72
N ILE A 84 1.19 16.62 -0.41
CA ILE A 84 1.06 15.38 -1.19
C ILE A 84 1.49 14.17 -0.35
N ILE A 85 2.66 14.22 0.31
CA ILE A 85 3.16 13.13 1.17
C ILE A 85 2.15 12.81 2.28
N LEU A 86 1.63 13.83 2.97
CA LEU A 86 0.64 13.63 4.01
C LEU A 86 -0.66 13.02 3.46
N ALA A 87 -1.14 13.51 2.33
CA ALA A 87 -2.34 13.00 1.68
C ALA A 87 -2.15 11.55 1.18
N LEU A 88 -0.99 11.23 0.58
CA LEU A 88 -0.63 9.86 0.20
C LEU A 88 -0.61 8.93 1.42
N THR A 89 0.02 9.36 2.52
CA THR A 89 0.08 8.58 3.77
C THR A 89 -1.31 8.32 4.34
N ILE A 90 -2.21 9.32 4.31
CA ILE A 90 -3.61 9.14 4.75
C ILE A 90 -4.33 8.17 3.83
N GLY A 91 -4.17 8.30 2.51
CA GLY A 91 -4.83 7.43 1.54
C GLY A 91 -4.38 5.97 1.66
N THR A 92 -3.07 5.72 1.78
CA THR A 92 -2.54 4.37 2.01
C THR A 92 -3.03 3.79 3.34
N LEU A 93 -3.10 4.60 4.39
CA LEU A 93 -3.64 4.16 5.68
C LEU A 93 -5.13 3.76 5.59
N LEU A 94 -5.93 4.47 4.77
CA LEU A 94 -7.32 4.09 4.51
C LEU A 94 -7.41 2.74 3.78
N ALA A 95 -6.54 2.50 2.80
CA ALA A 95 -6.43 1.19 2.14
C ALA A 95 -6.04 0.09 3.15
N ASP A 96 -5.07 0.36 4.02
CA ASP A 96 -4.64 -0.54 5.10
C ASP A 96 -5.80 -0.90 6.04
N ILE A 97 -6.67 0.07 6.36
CA ILE A 97 -7.89 -0.15 7.15
C ILE A 97 -8.85 -1.10 6.43
N ILE A 98 -9.07 -0.89 5.14
CA ILE A 98 -9.94 -1.75 4.32
C ILE A 98 -9.37 -3.18 4.30
N GLY A 99 -8.06 -3.33 4.07
CA GLY A 99 -7.38 -4.63 4.14
C GLY A 99 -7.50 -5.30 5.51
N TYR A 100 -7.39 -4.54 6.58
CA TYR A 100 -7.60 -5.03 7.95
C TYR A 100 -9.03 -5.54 8.18
N VAL A 101 -10.03 -4.76 7.77
CA VAL A 101 -11.45 -5.14 7.90
C VAL A 101 -11.72 -6.42 7.10
N PHE A 102 -11.20 -6.50 5.87
CA PHE A 102 -11.30 -7.70 5.05
C PHE A 102 -10.68 -8.92 5.74
N GLY A 103 -9.48 -8.80 6.29
CA GLY A 103 -8.81 -9.86 7.06
C GLY A 103 -9.64 -10.30 8.28
N ARG A 104 -10.23 -9.35 9.01
CA ARG A 104 -11.07 -9.66 10.18
C ARG A 104 -12.35 -10.40 9.83
N ILE A 105 -13.05 -9.96 8.78
CA ILE A 105 -14.29 -10.62 8.31
C ILE A 105 -13.99 -12.04 7.81
N SER A 106 -12.87 -12.21 7.10
CA SER A 106 -12.46 -13.51 6.55
C SER A 106 -11.99 -14.50 7.62
N ARG A 107 -11.71 -14.04 8.85
CA ARG A 107 -11.19 -14.86 9.94
C ARG A 107 -12.06 -16.06 10.24
N ASP A 108 -13.35 -15.83 10.45
CA ASP A 108 -14.27 -16.89 10.88
C ASP A 108 -14.37 -18.01 9.84
N THR A 109 -14.42 -17.66 8.57
CA THR A 109 -14.42 -18.61 7.46
C THR A 109 -13.12 -19.42 7.41
N LEU A 110 -11.96 -18.78 7.57
CA LEU A 110 -10.66 -19.43 7.50
C LEU A 110 -10.34 -20.28 8.74
N VAL A 111 -10.76 -19.85 9.93
CA VAL A 111 -10.64 -20.64 11.17
C VAL A 111 -11.39 -21.97 11.03
N HIS A 112 -12.60 -21.94 10.47
CA HIS A 112 -13.37 -23.17 10.24
C HIS A 112 -12.75 -24.08 9.18
N LYS A 113 -12.22 -23.48 8.10
CA LYS A 113 -11.65 -24.26 6.97
C LYS A 113 -10.24 -24.78 7.23
N TYR A 114 -9.42 -24.05 7.99
CA TYR A 114 -8.00 -24.35 8.22
C TYR A 114 -7.60 -24.21 9.70
N PRO A 115 -8.25 -24.93 10.65
CA PRO A 115 -8.06 -24.69 12.08
C PRO A 115 -6.62 -24.94 12.55
N LYS A 116 -5.95 -25.96 12.02
CA LYS A 116 -4.55 -26.29 12.38
C LYS A 116 -3.56 -25.22 11.93
N PHE A 117 -3.78 -24.62 10.77
CA PHE A 117 -2.94 -23.54 10.24
C PHE A 117 -3.08 -22.27 11.08
N ILE A 118 -4.32 -21.88 11.38
CA ILE A 118 -4.60 -20.70 12.21
C ILE A 118 -4.05 -20.87 13.62
N ALA A 119 -4.26 -22.04 14.26
CA ALA A 119 -3.73 -22.32 15.59
C ALA A 119 -2.18 -22.20 15.65
N ARG A 120 -1.48 -22.65 14.61
CA ARG A 120 -0.02 -22.52 14.51
C ARG A 120 0.43 -21.06 14.41
N LEU A 121 -0.26 -20.26 13.60
CA LEU A 121 -0.01 -18.83 13.48
C LEU A 121 -0.30 -18.09 14.79
N GLU A 122 -1.41 -18.40 15.47
CA GLU A 122 -1.75 -17.81 16.77
C GLU A 122 -0.69 -18.12 17.84
N HIS A 123 -0.18 -19.34 17.86
CA HIS A 123 0.91 -19.73 18.76
C HIS A 123 2.18 -18.89 18.53
N MET A 124 2.59 -18.73 17.28
CA MET A 124 3.73 -17.90 16.91
C MET A 124 3.51 -16.43 17.30
N HIS A 125 2.31 -15.89 17.05
CA HIS A 125 1.96 -14.53 17.40
C HIS A 125 2.05 -14.25 18.91
N LYS A 126 1.53 -15.14 19.75
CA LYS A 126 1.57 -15.00 21.23
C LYS A 126 3.00 -14.96 21.76
N HIS A 127 3.91 -15.74 21.19
CA HIS A 127 5.30 -15.83 21.65
C HIS A 127 6.14 -14.60 21.26
N HIS A 128 5.82 -13.92 20.16
CA HIS A 128 6.60 -12.81 19.62
C HIS A 128 5.90 -11.45 19.63
N ARG A 129 4.88 -11.28 20.47
CA ARG A 129 4.05 -10.08 20.52
C ARG A 129 4.82 -8.76 20.67
N LYS A 130 5.95 -8.78 21.40
CA LYS A 130 6.79 -7.58 21.63
C LYS A 130 7.49 -7.10 20.35
N TRP A 131 7.72 -8.00 19.38
CA TRP A 131 8.40 -7.70 18.12
C TRP A 131 7.46 -7.24 17.01
N LEU A 132 6.16 -7.30 17.22
CA LEU A 132 5.18 -6.94 16.18
C LEU A 132 5.30 -5.47 15.76
N ILE A 133 5.35 -4.55 16.72
CA ILE A 133 5.41 -3.11 16.44
C ILE A 133 6.64 -2.76 15.60
N PRO A 134 7.87 -3.12 16.02
CA PRO A 134 9.06 -2.83 15.21
C PRO A 134 9.06 -3.56 13.86
N ILE A 135 8.55 -4.80 13.79
CA ILE A 135 8.47 -5.54 12.51
C ILE A 135 7.50 -4.86 11.56
N ILE A 136 6.32 -4.45 12.01
CA ILE A 136 5.33 -3.76 11.18
C ILE A 136 5.90 -2.43 10.67
N PHE A 137 6.55 -1.65 11.54
CA PHE A 137 7.20 -0.40 11.17
C PHE A 137 8.29 -0.61 10.12
N LEU A 138 9.23 -1.53 10.35
CA LEU A 138 10.32 -1.82 9.41
C LEU A 138 9.79 -2.34 8.08
N TYR A 139 8.73 -3.16 8.12
CA TYR A 139 8.07 -3.63 6.91
C TYR A 139 7.52 -2.45 6.09
N ALA A 140 6.70 -1.60 6.71
CA ALA A 140 6.07 -0.48 6.03
C ALA A 140 7.07 0.60 5.57
N ALA A 141 8.18 0.80 6.31
CA ALA A 141 9.19 1.81 6.00
C ALA A 141 10.16 1.40 4.88
N PHE A 142 10.49 0.10 4.78
CA PHE A 142 11.61 -0.35 3.94
C PHE A 142 11.26 -1.45 2.94
N ILE A 143 10.13 -2.14 3.11
CA ILE A 143 9.76 -3.24 2.24
C ILE A 143 8.69 -2.74 1.26
N HIS A 144 9.07 -2.60 -0.01
CA HIS A 144 8.18 -2.15 -1.10
C HIS A 144 7.23 -3.27 -1.58
N VAL A 145 6.63 -4.00 -0.65
CA VAL A 145 5.59 -5.00 -0.89
C VAL A 145 4.28 -4.46 -0.33
N PRO A 146 3.13 -4.72 -0.97
CA PRO A 146 1.84 -4.24 -0.48
C PRO A 146 1.62 -4.54 1.00
N ASN A 147 1.20 -3.55 1.77
CA ASN A 147 0.96 -3.67 3.22
C ASN A 147 -0.09 -4.76 3.54
N GLU A 148 -1.02 -5.02 2.62
CA GLU A 148 -2.05 -6.05 2.76
C GLU A 148 -1.44 -7.44 2.94
N ALA A 149 -0.26 -7.71 2.37
CA ALA A 149 0.45 -8.97 2.56
C ALA A 149 0.82 -9.22 4.03
N LEU A 150 0.97 -8.17 4.82
CA LEU A 150 1.22 -8.23 6.27
C LEU A 150 -0.09 -8.03 7.07
N ILE A 151 -0.90 -7.05 6.70
CA ILE A 151 -2.09 -6.62 7.43
C ILE A 151 -3.15 -7.72 7.46
N ILE A 152 -3.45 -8.34 6.32
CA ILE A 152 -4.49 -9.37 6.22
C ILE A 152 -4.15 -10.57 7.12
N PRO A 153 -2.94 -11.19 7.08
CA PRO A 153 -2.58 -12.25 8.00
C PRO A 153 -2.62 -11.84 9.48
N LEU A 154 -2.15 -10.65 9.82
CA LEU A 154 -2.18 -10.18 11.21
C LEU A 154 -3.61 -9.92 11.69
N ALA A 155 -4.48 -9.39 10.85
CA ALA A 155 -5.90 -9.22 11.14
C ALA A 155 -6.61 -10.56 11.34
N LEU A 156 -6.30 -11.58 10.53
CA LEU A 156 -6.74 -12.97 10.69
C LEU A 156 -6.31 -13.55 12.04
N LEU A 157 -5.10 -13.22 12.51
CA LEU A 157 -4.59 -13.64 13.81
C LEU A 157 -5.23 -12.90 14.99
N GLY A 158 -6.09 -11.93 14.72
CA GLY A 158 -6.77 -11.17 15.76
C GLY A 158 -5.93 -10.07 16.38
N VAL A 159 -4.84 -9.65 15.74
CA VAL A 159 -4.07 -8.48 16.17
C VAL A 159 -4.98 -7.26 16.18
N SER A 160 -4.91 -6.47 17.25
CA SER A 160 -5.74 -5.28 17.35
C SER A 160 -5.34 -4.23 16.32
N TRP A 161 -6.33 -3.55 15.78
CA TRP A 161 -6.12 -2.49 14.81
C TRP A 161 -5.17 -1.38 15.32
N ARG A 162 -5.30 -1.00 16.60
CA ARG A 162 -4.43 0.01 17.23
C ARG A 162 -2.95 -0.40 17.23
N THR A 163 -2.67 -1.68 17.42
CA THR A 163 -1.29 -2.21 17.39
C THR A 163 -0.69 -2.17 16.00
N MET A 164 -1.52 -2.21 14.96
CA MET A 164 -1.07 -2.25 13.56
C MET A 164 -1.00 -0.85 12.95
N MET A 165 -2.03 -0.02 13.13
CA MET A 165 -2.15 1.26 12.44
C MET A 165 -1.08 2.26 12.83
N PHE A 166 -0.67 2.32 14.10
CA PHE A 166 0.35 3.26 14.55
C PHE A 166 1.72 3.03 13.87
N PRO A 167 2.31 1.82 13.90
CA PRO A 167 3.57 1.57 13.21
C PRO A 167 3.44 1.63 11.67
N LEU A 168 2.27 1.28 11.10
CA LEU A 168 2.02 1.43 9.66
C LEU A 168 2.01 2.90 9.24
N PHE A 169 1.32 3.76 10.00
CA PHE A 169 1.32 5.20 9.74
C PHE A 169 2.73 5.79 9.74
N LEU A 170 3.53 5.46 10.78
CA LEU A 170 4.92 5.93 10.86
C LEU A 170 5.78 5.35 9.73
N GLY A 171 5.59 4.10 9.37
CA GLY A 171 6.32 3.46 8.28
C GLY A 171 5.97 4.07 6.92
N ASN A 172 4.70 4.27 6.63
CA ASN A 172 4.23 4.89 5.39
C ASN A 172 4.65 6.37 5.26
N LEU A 173 4.92 7.06 6.37
CA LEU A 173 5.43 8.43 6.35
C LEU A 173 6.92 8.47 5.94
N VAL A 174 7.66 7.40 6.19
CA VAL A 174 9.10 7.28 5.88
C VAL A 174 9.33 6.73 4.47
N ASN A 175 8.40 5.90 3.98
CA ASN A 175 8.47 5.27 2.65
C ASN A 175 8.14 6.26 1.54
#